data_362d898e527357dfb92623c7518243a0
#
_entry.id   362d898e527357dfb92623c7518243a0
#
_cell.length_a   1.000
_cell.length_b   1.000
_cell.length_c   1.000
_cell.angle_alpha   90.00
_cell.angle_beta   90.00
_cell.angle_gamma   90.00
#
_symmetry.space_group_name_H-M   'P 1'
#
loop_
_entity.id
_entity.type
_entity.pdbx_description
1 polymer ?
#
loop_
_entity_poly.entity_id
_entity_poly.type
_entity_poly.pdbx_seq_one_letter_code
_entity_poly.pdbx_strand_id
1 'polypeptide(L)'
;MERIFDPTSGPVTGKLVMAKRPGTLAGTKIAVLWNGRPHGDKILRRVLDLLGERHDFQVTEFLKKPYIGNVAPKEYFDRILASQANAVLVGIGD
;
A
#
# COMPACT_ATOMS: atom_id res chain seq x y z
N MET A 1 -30.88 4.41 13.73
CA MET A 1 -30.17 4.51 13.53
C MET A 1 -29.88 4.63 13.92
N GLU A 2 -29.81 4.41 13.94
CA GLU A 2 -29.24 4.48 13.88
C GLU A 2 -28.78 4.91 13.68
N ARG A 3 -29.13 5.25 14.39
CA ARG A 3 -28.45 5.76 13.38
C ARG A 3 -27.20 5.16 13.17
N ILE A 4 -27.26 4.42 12.34
CA ILE A 4 -26.00 3.90 11.92
C ILE A 4 -25.20 5.02 11.35
N PHE A 5 -24.01 5.14 11.86
CA PHE A 5 -23.10 6.11 11.32
C PHE A 5 -22.60 5.65 9.98
N ASP A 6 -22.77 6.46 8.99
CA ASP A 6 -22.27 6.17 7.65
C ASP A 6 -20.93 6.87 7.47
N PRO A 7 -19.83 6.12 7.44
CA PRO A 7 -18.53 6.75 7.32
C PRO A 7 -18.32 7.47 5.99
N THR A 8 -19.09 7.13 4.98
CA THR A 8 -18.91 7.80 3.70
C THR A 8 -19.60 9.14 3.65
N SER A 9 -20.57 9.35 4.51
CA SER A 9 -21.30 10.61 4.53
C SER A 9 -21.18 11.31 5.86
N GLY A 10 -20.29 10.86 6.71
CA GLY A 10 -20.11 11.48 8.00
C GLY A 10 -19.67 12.92 7.88
N PRO A 11 -19.50 13.58 9.00
CA PRO A 11 -19.12 14.97 9.01
C PRO A 11 -17.70 15.19 8.52
N VAL A 12 -17.19 14.22 7.86
CA VAL A 12 -15.88 14.37 7.28
C VAL A 12 -15.90 15.61 6.46
N THR A 13 -14.99 16.43 6.74
CA THR A 13 -14.86 17.63 6.00
C THR A 13 -14.50 17.28 4.58
N GLY A 14 -14.80 18.02 3.66
CA GLY A 14 -14.36 17.79 2.33
C GLY A 14 -12.85 18.01 2.13
N LYS A 15 -12.12 18.02 3.23
CA LYS A 15 -10.68 18.28 3.14
C LYS A 15 -9.85 17.07 2.82
N LEU A 16 -10.41 15.89 2.95
CA LEU A 16 -9.65 14.69 2.65
C LEU A 16 -9.44 14.59 1.16
N VAL A 17 -8.20 14.63 0.76
CA VAL A 17 -7.82 14.55 -0.65
C VAL A 17 -7.16 13.21 -0.90
N MET A 18 -7.73 12.45 -1.82
CA MET A 18 -7.16 11.15 -2.19
C MET A 18 -5.99 11.36 -3.13
N ALA A 19 -5.00 10.49 -3.02
CA ALA A 19 -3.90 10.49 -3.97
C ALA A 19 -4.42 10.19 -5.37
N LYS A 20 -3.83 10.82 -6.36
CA LYS A 20 -4.18 10.57 -7.74
C LYS A 20 -3.77 9.16 -8.11
N ARG A 21 -4.68 8.41 -8.72
CA ARG A 21 -4.40 7.05 -9.13
C ARG A 21 -3.76 7.02 -10.50
N PRO A 22 -2.80 6.10 -10.69
CA PRO A 22 -2.28 5.89 -12.06
C PRO A 22 -3.40 5.37 -12.96
N GLY A 23 -3.38 5.78 -14.21
CA GLY A 23 -4.34 5.28 -15.19
C GLY A 23 -4.09 3.84 -15.59
N THR A 24 -2.86 3.36 -15.42
CA THR A 24 -2.47 1.99 -15.73
C THR A 24 -1.30 1.61 -14.84
N LEU A 25 -1.10 0.32 -14.67
CA LEU A 25 0.08 -0.17 -13.96
C LEU A 25 1.31 -0.24 -14.86
N ALA A 26 1.13 -0.20 -16.18
CA ALA A 26 2.26 -0.30 -17.09
C ALA A 26 3.23 0.86 -16.88
N GLY A 27 4.48 0.54 -16.71
CA GLY A 27 5.53 1.55 -16.53
C GLY A 27 5.54 2.19 -15.16
N THR A 28 4.77 1.69 -14.20
CA THR A 28 4.75 2.28 -12.86
C THR A 28 5.82 1.68 -11.97
N LYS A 29 6.08 2.37 -10.88
CA LYS A 29 6.96 1.90 -9.82
C LYS A 29 6.12 1.62 -8.59
N ILE A 30 6.27 0.43 -8.03
CA ILE A 30 5.47 -0.03 -6.90
C ILE A 30 6.40 -0.31 -5.73
N ALA A 31 6.09 0.26 -4.58
CA ALA A 31 6.75 -0.11 -3.34
C ALA A 31 5.85 -1.07 -2.57
N VAL A 32 6.45 -1.95 -1.79
CA VAL A 32 5.71 -2.91 -0.97
C VAL A 32 6.05 -2.69 0.48
N LEU A 33 5.03 -2.62 1.30
CA LEU A 33 5.18 -2.52 2.74
C LEU A 33 4.48 -3.71 3.39
N TRP A 34 5.28 -4.57 4.02
CA TRP A 34 4.79 -5.79 4.65
C TRP A 34 4.88 -5.64 6.16
N ASN A 35 3.83 -6.05 6.85
CA ASN A 35 3.78 -5.88 8.30
C ASN A 35 4.57 -6.94 9.08
N GLY A 36 5.18 -7.89 8.38
CA GLY A 36 5.99 -8.92 9.03
C GLY A 36 5.23 -10.17 9.42
N ARG A 37 3.94 -10.25 9.09
CA ARG A 37 3.15 -11.43 9.40
C ARG A 37 3.74 -12.66 8.69
N PRO A 38 3.93 -13.79 9.39
CA PRO A 38 4.54 -14.98 8.76
C PRO A 38 3.82 -15.37 7.47
N HIS A 39 4.59 -15.71 6.47
CA HIS A 39 4.12 -16.08 5.14
C HIS A 39 3.48 -14.94 4.34
N GLY A 40 3.34 -13.76 4.92
CA GLY A 40 2.79 -12.62 4.20
C GLY A 40 3.66 -12.19 3.04
N ASP A 41 4.97 -12.32 3.19
CA ASP A 41 5.90 -12.01 2.11
C ASP A 41 5.66 -12.90 0.90
N LYS A 42 5.35 -14.18 1.12
CA LYS A 42 5.07 -15.10 0.02
C LYS A 42 3.79 -14.71 -0.70
N ILE A 43 2.76 -14.31 0.06
CA ILE A 43 1.50 -13.84 -0.52
C ILE A 43 1.74 -12.60 -1.35
N LEU A 44 2.45 -11.63 -0.81
CA LEU A 44 2.70 -10.38 -1.52
C LEU A 44 3.53 -10.61 -2.77
N ARG A 45 4.54 -11.47 -2.71
CA ARG A 45 5.33 -11.80 -3.88
C ARG A 45 4.50 -12.49 -4.94
N ARG A 46 3.60 -13.37 -4.52
CA ARG A 46 2.71 -14.04 -5.47
C ARG A 46 1.76 -13.06 -6.14
N VAL A 47 1.26 -12.09 -5.39
CA VAL A 47 0.44 -11.01 -5.95
C VAL A 47 1.24 -10.26 -7.02
N LEU A 48 2.47 -9.91 -6.71
CA LEU A 48 3.32 -9.22 -7.68
C LEU A 48 3.60 -10.06 -8.91
N ASP A 49 3.84 -11.36 -8.72
CA ASP A 49 4.08 -12.26 -9.86
C ASP A 49 2.86 -12.32 -10.77
N LEU A 50 1.67 -12.45 -10.19
CA LEU A 50 0.43 -12.51 -10.97
C LEU A 50 0.15 -11.19 -11.69
N LEU A 51 0.38 -10.09 -11.03
CA LEU A 51 0.23 -8.79 -11.67
C LEU A 51 1.25 -8.60 -12.79
N GLY A 52 2.47 -9.09 -12.57
CA GLY A 52 3.55 -8.99 -13.54
C GLY A 52 3.30 -9.77 -14.82
N GLU A 53 2.39 -10.75 -14.77
CA GLU A 53 2.00 -11.47 -15.99
C GLU A 53 1.14 -10.62 -16.92
N ARG A 54 0.52 -9.56 -16.39
CA ARG A 54 -0.40 -8.74 -17.16
C ARG A 54 0.09 -7.31 -17.34
N HIS A 55 0.98 -6.87 -16.47
CA HIS A 55 1.43 -5.48 -16.45
C HIS A 55 2.92 -5.43 -16.30
N ASP A 56 3.53 -4.42 -16.89
CA ASP A 56 4.97 -4.20 -16.79
C ASP A 56 5.20 -3.09 -15.77
N PHE A 57 5.72 -3.45 -14.60
CA PHE A 57 6.01 -2.50 -13.54
C PHE A 57 7.29 -2.89 -12.84
N GLN A 58 7.81 -1.95 -12.04
CA GLN A 58 9.05 -2.14 -11.30
C GLN A 58 8.75 -2.07 -9.81
N VAL A 59 9.31 -3.02 -9.03
CA VAL A 59 9.24 -2.97 -7.58
C VAL A 59 10.44 -2.19 -7.08
N THR A 60 10.19 -1.07 -6.41
CA THR A 60 11.28 -0.20 -5.95
C THR A 60 11.74 -0.51 -4.54
N GLU A 61 10.82 -0.91 -3.67
CA GLU A 61 11.14 -1.24 -2.29
C GLU A 61 10.24 -2.38 -1.84
N PHE A 62 10.80 -3.27 -1.04
CA PHE A 62 10.04 -4.32 -0.37
C PHE A 62 10.42 -4.26 1.10
N LEU A 63 9.63 -3.54 1.88
CA LEU A 63 9.97 -3.22 3.25
C LEU A 63 9.18 -4.06 4.23
N LYS A 64 9.86 -4.55 5.26
CA LYS A 64 9.23 -5.29 6.35
C LYS A 64 9.21 -4.42 7.59
N LYS A 65 8.04 -4.22 8.18
CA LYS A 65 7.95 -3.49 9.45
C LYS A 65 8.66 -4.26 10.55
N PRO A 66 9.30 -3.56 11.49
CA PRO A 66 9.98 -4.23 12.60
C PRO A 66 9.01 -4.92 13.55
N TYR A 67 7.80 -4.41 13.70
CA TYR A 67 6.80 -4.97 14.60
C TYR A 67 5.45 -5.00 13.92
N ILE A 68 4.73 -6.11 14.10
CA ILE A 68 3.45 -6.31 13.43
C ILE A 68 2.40 -5.31 13.90
N GLY A 69 2.33 -5.10 15.20
CA GLY A 69 1.26 -4.30 15.78
C GLY A 69 1.45 -2.80 15.77
N ASN A 70 2.60 -2.32 15.31
CA ASN A 70 2.91 -0.91 15.37
C ASN A 70 2.82 -0.26 14.00
N VAL A 71 2.66 1.06 14.01
CA VAL A 71 2.74 1.84 12.79
C VAL A 71 4.15 1.76 12.24
N ALA A 72 4.28 1.76 10.93
CA ALA A 72 5.58 1.73 10.30
C ALA A 72 6.39 2.98 10.69
N PRO A 73 7.70 2.83 10.93
CA PRO A 73 8.54 3.98 11.23
C PRO A 73 8.51 5.01 10.09
N LYS A 74 8.68 6.26 10.46
CA LYS A 74 8.65 7.34 9.49
C LYS A 74 9.67 7.14 8.36
N GLU A 75 10.81 6.59 8.66
CA GLU A 75 11.86 6.38 7.66
C GLU A 75 11.44 5.42 6.56
N TYR A 76 10.47 4.54 6.82
CA TYR A 76 9.94 3.67 5.79
C TYR A 76 9.16 4.49 4.76
N PHE A 77 8.36 5.43 5.24
CA PHE A 77 7.63 6.33 4.34
C PHE A 77 8.59 7.21 3.54
N ASP A 78 9.64 7.67 4.21
CA ASP A 78 10.65 8.49 3.53
C ASP A 78 11.33 7.70 2.42
N ARG A 79 11.64 6.42 2.66
CA ARG A 79 12.24 5.56 1.64
C ARG A 79 11.30 5.33 0.47
N ILE A 80 10.03 5.12 0.75
CA ILE A 80 9.03 4.91 -0.30
C ILE A 80 8.93 6.16 -1.17
N LEU A 81 8.86 7.33 -0.54
CA LEU A 81 8.80 8.59 -1.27
C LEU A 81 10.07 8.82 -2.09
N ALA A 82 11.22 8.51 -1.51
CA ALA A 82 12.50 8.68 -2.22
C ALA A 82 12.62 7.75 -3.41
N SER A 83 11.95 6.59 -3.38
CA SER A 83 11.98 5.64 -4.48
C SER A 83 11.12 6.08 -5.67
N GLN A 84 10.33 7.13 -5.47
CA GLN A 84 9.43 7.66 -6.50
C GLN A 84 8.38 6.64 -6.93
N ALA A 85 7.94 5.81 -6.00
CA ALA A 85 6.90 4.84 -6.29
C ALA A 85 5.59 5.54 -6.64
N ASN A 86 4.90 5.00 -7.63
CA ASN A 86 3.60 5.50 -8.05
C ASN A 86 2.48 4.90 -7.22
N ALA A 87 2.72 3.75 -6.63
CA ALA A 87 1.74 3.03 -5.83
C ALA A 87 2.45 2.25 -4.74
N VAL A 88 1.71 1.91 -3.69
CA VAL A 88 2.24 1.11 -2.59
C VAL A 88 1.29 -0.06 -2.37
N LEU A 89 1.87 -1.27 -2.34
CA LEU A 89 1.14 -2.47 -1.98
C LEU A 89 1.39 -2.75 -0.51
N VAL A 90 0.35 -2.73 0.30
CA VAL A 90 0.45 -2.92 1.73
C VAL A 90 -0.25 -4.22 2.12
N GLY A 91 0.37 -5.00 2.94
CA GLY A 91 -0.20 -6.23 3.47
C GLY A 91 0.62 -6.73 4.65
N ILE A 92 0.10 -7.61 5.38
CA ILE A 92 -1.17 -8.33 5.30
C ILE A 92 -2.03 -7.78 6.43
N GLY A 93 -3.32 -7.64 6.20
CA GLY A 93 -4.19 -7.20 7.26
C GLY A 93 -4.17 -8.16 8.43
N ASP A 94 -4.42 -7.66 9.61
CA ASP A 94 -4.29 -8.48 10.80
C ASP A 94 -5.42 -8.23 11.79
#